data_8f9214a69d1c399b061941f9bb7eac5e
#
_entry.id   8f9214a69d1c399b061941f9bb7eac5e
#
_cell.length_a   1.000
_cell.length_b   1.000
_cell.length_c   1.000
_cell.angle_alpha   90.00
_cell.angle_beta   90.00
_cell.angle_gamma   90.00
#
_symmetry.space_group_name_H-M   'P 1'
#
loop_
_entity.id
_entity.type
_entity.pdbx_description
1 polymer ?
#
loop_
_entity_poly.entity_id
_entity_poly.type
_entity_poly.pdbx_seq_one_letter_code
_entity_poly.pdbx_strand_id
1 'polypeptide(L)'
;MTVEQSLGRLDDEALRQLLGIVEHDPSADPFPVVGWDAIVWIVGNATQAAAYYRAVFGMELEAYSGPETGNRDHRAFVLRSGAVRFVITGGVDPSSPLHDHHRRHGDGVYDVALEVTDVDRCVEHARSEGARVLVEPHDVADEHGVVRTASIAAYGETRHTLVDRSHYTGPYLPGYVARSSALGTGPQVVQALDHVVGNVELGKMDEWVDFYHRVMGFTDLAEFVGDDIATEYSALMSKVVASGNHRIKIPLNEPAVGRKRSQIDEFLEFYCGPGSQHLALATSDILGAVDRLTEAGVEFLATPASYYEDPQLRARIGEVRVPIEELERRGILVDRDEDGYLLQIFTKPIGDRPTVFFELIERHGSLGFGKGNFQALFLAIEREQERRGNL
;
A
#
# COMPACT_ATOMS: atom_id res chain seq x y z
N MET A 1 -19.40 -12.31 26.01
CA MET A 1 -18.30 -11.59 25.37
C MET A 1 -18.38 -11.92 23.90
N THR A 2 -18.80 -10.96 23.10
CA THR A 2 -18.99 -11.08 21.66
C THR A 2 -17.62 -11.15 20.97
N VAL A 3 -17.51 -11.86 19.86
CA VAL A 3 -16.29 -12.06 19.05
C VAL A 3 -15.63 -10.71 18.61
N GLU A 4 -16.35 -9.61 18.73
CA GLU A 4 -15.88 -8.24 18.43
C GLU A 4 -14.81 -7.69 19.40
N GLN A 5 -14.58 -8.29 20.55
CA GLN A 5 -13.64 -7.77 21.57
C GLN A 5 -12.23 -8.35 21.51
N SER A 6 -11.91 -9.26 20.56
CA SER A 6 -10.60 -9.93 20.50
C SER A 6 -9.72 -9.53 19.30
N LEU A 7 -10.23 -8.81 18.32
CA LEU A 7 -9.41 -8.28 17.24
C LEU A 7 -9.02 -6.85 17.62
N GLY A 8 -7.76 -6.62 17.96
CA GLY A 8 -7.22 -5.30 18.35
C GLY A 8 -7.42 -4.24 17.26
N ARG A 9 -8.65 -3.74 17.12
CA ARG A 9 -8.91 -2.53 16.34
C ARG A 9 -8.25 -1.39 17.08
N LEU A 10 -7.33 -0.70 16.41
CA LEU A 10 -6.89 0.61 16.87
C LEU A 10 -8.12 1.49 17.04
N ASP A 11 -8.19 2.23 18.14
CA ASP A 11 -9.18 3.28 18.25
C ASP A 11 -8.85 4.42 17.27
N ASP A 12 -9.81 5.30 17.02
CA ASP A 12 -9.66 6.37 16.03
C ASP A 12 -8.51 7.33 16.39
N GLU A 13 -8.24 7.55 17.67
CA GLU A 13 -7.16 8.42 18.12
C GLU A 13 -5.78 7.79 17.86
N ALA A 14 -5.61 6.50 18.18
CA ALA A 14 -4.38 5.78 17.89
C ALA A 14 -4.12 5.72 16.37
N LEU A 15 -5.18 5.54 15.57
CA LEU A 15 -5.07 5.52 14.12
C LEU A 15 -4.72 6.91 13.55
N ARG A 16 -5.27 8.00 14.12
CA ARG A 16 -4.92 9.37 13.75
C ARG A 16 -3.44 9.66 13.97
N GLN A 17 -2.93 9.31 15.14
CA GLN A 17 -1.51 9.52 15.48
C GLN A 17 -0.59 8.66 14.60
N LEU A 18 -0.96 7.40 14.37
CA LEU A 18 -0.16 6.46 13.59
C LEU A 18 -0.02 6.87 12.12
N LEU A 19 -1.07 7.46 11.53
CA LEU A 19 -1.15 7.79 10.10
C LEU A 19 -1.03 9.29 9.78
N GLY A 20 -0.99 10.16 10.79
CA GLY A 20 -1.03 11.60 10.56
C GLY A 20 -2.37 12.06 9.92
N ILE A 21 -3.50 11.53 10.42
CA ILE A 21 -4.83 11.90 9.94
C ILE A 21 -5.19 13.29 10.49
N VAL A 22 -5.65 14.18 9.61
CA VAL A 22 -6.09 15.52 9.97
C VAL A 22 -7.61 15.60 10.10
N GLU A 23 -8.11 16.64 10.79
CA GLU A 23 -9.55 16.91 10.85
C GLU A 23 -10.06 17.40 9.49
N HIS A 24 -11.14 16.80 9.03
CA HIS A 24 -11.80 17.15 7.78
C HIS A 24 -13.29 16.80 7.86
N ASP A 25 -14.15 17.65 7.31
CA ASP A 25 -15.56 17.37 7.15
C ASP A 25 -15.84 16.77 5.76
N PRO A 26 -16.09 15.46 5.64
CA PRO A 26 -16.30 14.80 4.36
C PRO A 26 -17.67 15.11 3.73
N SER A 27 -18.56 15.82 4.41
CA SER A 27 -19.93 16.06 3.92
C SER A 27 -19.97 16.88 2.62
N ALA A 28 -18.96 17.74 2.40
CA ALA A 28 -18.81 18.54 1.19
C ALA A 28 -18.04 17.81 0.07
N ASP A 29 -17.38 16.69 0.37
CA ASP A 29 -16.57 15.96 -0.61
C ASP A 29 -17.49 15.36 -1.68
N PRO A 30 -17.13 15.53 -2.97
CA PRO A 30 -17.89 14.90 -4.05
C PRO A 30 -17.74 13.37 -4.02
N PHE A 31 -16.65 12.88 -3.43
CA PHE A 31 -16.29 11.47 -3.33
C PHE A 31 -15.90 11.14 -1.86
N PRO A 32 -16.90 10.90 -0.97
CA PRO A 32 -16.67 10.78 0.47
C PRO A 32 -16.01 9.45 0.85
N VAL A 33 -14.67 9.44 0.86
CA VAL A 33 -13.85 8.26 1.26
C VAL A 33 -13.72 8.21 2.78
N VAL A 34 -14.02 7.04 3.35
CA VAL A 34 -13.83 6.75 4.78
C VAL A 34 -12.39 6.29 5.05
N GLY A 35 -11.87 5.39 4.20
CA GLY A 35 -10.53 4.83 4.35
C GLY A 35 -10.22 3.72 3.36
N TRP A 36 -9.13 3.01 3.60
CA TRP A 36 -8.79 1.78 2.89
C TRP A 36 -9.76 0.66 3.29
N ASP A 37 -10.41 0.00 2.32
CA ASP A 37 -11.19 -1.21 2.61
C ASP A 37 -10.28 -2.45 2.59
N ALA A 38 -9.61 -2.68 1.48
CA ALA A 38 -8.70 -3.81 1.30
C ALA A 38 -7.71 -3.57 0.15
N ILE A 39 -6.56 -4.23 0.22
CA ILE A 39 -5.65 -4.40 -0.91
C ILE A 39 -5.83 -5.80 -1.47
N VAL A 40 -6.31 -5.91 -2.70
CA VAL A 40 -6.53 -7.19 -3.37
C VAL A 40 -5.30 -7.53 -4.21
N TRP A 41 -4.72 -8.68 -3.93
CA TRP A 41 -3.58 -9.23 -4.64
C TRP A 41 -4.02 -10.31 -5.61
N ILE A 42 -3.45 -10.31 -6.81
CA ILE A 42 -3.45 -11.49 -7.67
C ILE A 42 -2.08 -12.15 -7.56
N VAL A 43 -2.09 -13.43 -7.23
CA VAL A 43 -0.87 -14.23 -7.02
C VAL A 43 -0.97 -15.59 -7.72
N GLY A 44 0.17 -16.18 -8.04
CA GLY A 44 0.22 -17.50 -8.68
C GLY A 44 -0.29 -18.63 -7.79
N ASN A 45 -0.11 -18.53 -6.47
CA ASN A 45 -0.59 -19.51 -5.50
C ASN A 45 -1.11 -18.83 -4.22
N ALA A 46 -2.40 -18.58 -4.17
CA ALA A 46 -3.03 -17.89 -3.04
C ALA A 46 -2.84 -18.62 -1.70
N THR A 47 -2.80 -19.95 -1.69
CA THR A 47 -2.61 -20.73 -0.47
C THR A 47 -1.22 -20.53 0.12
N GLN A 48 -0.18 -20.54 -0.72
CA GLN A 48 1.20 -20.33 -0.28
C GLN A 48 1.44 -18.86 0.09
N ALA A 49 0.96 -17.91 -0.71
CA ALA A 49 1.10 -16.50 -0.42
C ALA A 49 0.39 -16.12 0.90
N ALA A 50 -0.84 -16.60 1.13
CA ALA A 50 -1.53 -16.38 2.40
C ALA A 50 -0.77 -16.98 3.60
N ALA A 51 -0.16 -18.15 3.44
CA ALA A 51 0.67 -18.75 4.50
C ALA A 51 1.92 -17.88 4.78
N TYR A 52 2.56 -17.34 3.74
CA TYR A 52 3.69 -16.43 3.87
C TYR A 52 3.33 -15.17 4.67
N TYR A 53 2.29 -14.42 4.28
CA TYR A 53 1.90 -13.19 4.97
C TYR A 53 1.50 -13.43 6.42
N ARG A 54 0.89 -14.58 6.70
CA ARG A 54 0.55 -14.97 8.07
C ARG A 54 1.78 -15.31 8.91
N ALA A 55 2.70 -16.08 8.38
CA ALA A 55 3.90 -16.50 9.11
C ALA A 55 4.90 -15.35 9.32
N VAL A 56 5.07 -14.50 8.30
CA VAL A 56 6.10 -13.45 8.27
C VAL A 56 5.58 -12.14 8.88
N PHE A 57 4.41 -11.66 8.45
CA PHE A 57 3.84 -10.38 8.90
C PHE A 57 2.88 -10.51 10.08
N GLY A 58 2.63 -11.73 10.55
CA GLY A 58 1.70 -11.95 11.66
C GLY A 58 0.24 -11.66 11.35
N MET A 59 -0.14 -11.65 10.05
CA MET A 59 -1.52 -11.37 9.65
C MET A 59 -2.45 -12.53 10.03
N GLU A 60 -3.61 -12.23 10.57
CA GLU A 60 -4.63 -13.20 10.93
C GLU A 60 -5.54 -13.55 9.74
N LEU A 61 -5.95 -14.80 9.62
CA LEU A 61 -6.95 -15.21 8.65
C LEU A 61 -8.35 -14.84 9.15
N GLU A 62 -9.00 -13.87 8.51
CA GLU A 62 -10.33 -13.36 8.85
C GLU A 62 -11.43 -14.13 8.10
N ALA A 63 -11.25 -14.31 6.77
CA ALA A 63 -12.26 -14.92 5.91
C ALA A 63 -11.66 -15.66 4.72
N TYR A 64 -12.49 -16.47 4.07
CA TYR A 64 -12.10 -17.28 2.93
C TYR A 64 -13.26 -17.40 1.92
N SER A 65 -12.93 -17.39 0.64
CA SER A 65 -13.80 -17.79 -0.47
C SER A 65 -13.03 -18.75 -1.39
N GLY A 66 -13.68 -19.80 -1.87
CA GLY A 66 -13.06 -20.78 -2.76
C GLY A 66 -14.03 -21.91 -3.12
N PRO A 67 -13.56 -22.99 -3.75
CA PRO A 67 -14.41 -24.09 -4.18
C PRO A 67 -15.28 -24.67 -3.08
N GLU A 68 -14.78 -24.71 -1.86
CA GLU A 68 -15.48 -25.24 -0.68
C GLU A 68 -16.62 -24.34 -0.20
N THR A 69 -16.63 -23.07 -0.63
CA THR A 69 -17.69 -22.09 -0.33
C THR A 69 -18.52 -21.74 -1.57
N GLY A 70 -18.36 -22.51 -2.67
CA GLY A 70 -19.11 -22.31 -3.91
C GLY A 70 -18.42 -21.46 -4.99
N ASN A 71 -17.32 -20.80 -4.67
CA ASN A 71 -16.53 -20.05 -5.65
C ASN A 71 -15.56 -20.99 -6.37
N ARG A 72 -15.91 -21.41 -7.57
CA ARG A 72 -15.10 -22.34 -8.37
C ARG A 72 -14.04 -21.67 -9.23
N ASP A 73 -14.14 -20.36 -9.46
CA ASP A 73 -13.23 -19.60 -10.30
C ASP A 73 -11.88 -19.39 -9.63
N HIS A 74 -11.88 -18.98 -8.36
CA HIS A 74 -10.66 -18.63 -7.63
C HIS A 74 -10.74 -18.96 -6.14
N ARG A 75 -9.59 -18.90 -5.48
CA ARG A 75 -9.46 -18.84 -4.03
C ARG A 75 -9.06 -17.45 -3.59
N ALA A 76 -9.67 -16.98 -2.50
CA ALA A 76 -9.33 -15.72 -1.87
C ALA A 76 -9.26 -15.88 -0.37
N PHE A 77 -8.12 -15.49 0.21
CA PHE A 77 -7.87 -15.48 1.65
C PHE A 77 -7.84 -14.03 2.13
N VAL A 78 -8.71 -13.68 3.04
CA VAL A 78 -8.75 -12.36 3.67
C VAL A 78 -7.87 -12.40 4.91
N LEU A 79 -6.81 -11.64 4.88
CA LEU A 79 -5.83 -11.53 5.95
C LEU A 79 -5.90 -10.14 6.59
N ARG A 80 -5.77 -10.07 7.92
CA ARG A 80 -5.87 -8.83 8.66
C ARG A 80 -4.71 -8.64 9.63
N SER A 81 -4.21 -7.39 9.73
CA SER A 81 -3.31 -6.94 10.79
C SER A 81 -3.68 -5.51 11.17
N GLY A 82 -4.24 -5.32 12.37
CA GLY A 82 -4.80 -4.02 12.78
C GLY A 82 -5.88 -3.53 11.80
N ALA A 83 -5.64 -2.39 11.18
CA ALA A 83 -6.50 -1.79 10.16
C ALA A 83 -6.14 -2.20 8.71
N VAL A 84 -5.07 -2.98 8.51
CA VAL A 84 -4.67 -3.48 7.18
C VAL A 84 -5.45 -4.74 6.83
N ARG A 85 -6.02 -4.78 5.63
CA ARG A 85 -6.65 -5.99 5.08
C ARG A 85 -6.06 -6.30 3.72
N PHE A 86 -5.51 -7.51 3.57
CA PHE A 86 -5.07 -8.08 2.30
C PHE A 86 -6.03 -9.17 1.87
N VAL A 87 -6.41 -9.16 0.59
CA VAL A 87 -7.18 -10.23 -0.03
C VAL A 87 -6.27 -10.94 -1.03
N ILE A 88 -5.77 -12.10 -0.66
CA ILE A 88 -4.81 -12.87 -1.45
C ILE A 88 -5.58 -13.80 -2.36
N THR A 89 -5.61 -13.50 -3.67
CA THR A 89 -6.47 -14.16 -4.66
C THR A 89 -5.64 -14.87 -5.72
N GLY A 90 -6.02 -16.10 -6.05
CA GLY A 90 -5.39 -16.89 -7.12
C GLY A 90 -6.43 -17.74 -7.87
N GLY A 91 -6.34 -17.78 -9.20
CA GLY A 91 -7.22 -18.57 -10.05
C GLY A 91 -7.16 -20.06 -9.71
N VAL A 92 -8.31 -20.75 -9.76
CA VAL A 92 -8.44 -22.18 -9.57
C VAL A 92 -8.93 -22.84 -10.86
N ASP A 93 -9.98 -22.27 -11.47
CA ASP A 93 -10.44 -22.74 -12.78
C ASP A 93 -9.40 -22.42 -13.86
N PRO A 94 -9.01 -23.37 -14.72
CA PRO A 94 -8.04 -23.11 -15.78
C PRO A 94 -8.44 -21.98 -16.74
N SER A 95 -9.72 -21.66 -16.84
CA SER A 95 -10.25 -20.56 -17.65
C SER A 95 -10.37 -19.23 -16.90
N SER A 96 -9.98 -19.17 -15.62
CA SER A 96 -10.05 -17.93 -14.84
C SER A 96 -9.20 -16.83 -15.48
N PRO A 97 -9.74 -15.62 -15.66
CA PRO A 97 -8.99 -14.48 -16.21
C PRO A 97 -7.84 -14.03 -15.29
N LEU A 98 -7.84 -14.47 -14.03
CA LEU A 98 -6.75 -14.18 -13.09
C LEU A 98 -5.42 -14.81 -13.54
N HIS A 99 -5.45 -15.94 -14.27
CA HIS A 99 -4.26 -16.54 -14.83
C HIS A 99 -3.60 -15.65 -15.89
N ASP A 100 -4.39 -14.99 -16.74
CA ASP A 100 -3.86 -14.08 -17.76
C ASP A 100 -3.28 -12.83 -17.14
N HIS A 101 -3.92 -12.28 -16.12
CA HIS A 101 -3.38 -11.15 -15.35
C HIS A 101 -2.06 -11.53 -14.68
N HIS A 102 -2.03 -12.65 -13.94
CA HIS A 102 -0.83 -13.12 -13.27
C HIS A 102 0.32 -13.43 -14.26
N ARG A 103 0.02 -14.07 -15.39
CA ARG A 103 1.03 -14.34 -16.44
C ARG A 103 1.67 -13.05 -16.94
N ARG A 104 0.90 -11.97 -17.08
CA ARG A 104 1.39 -10.67 -17.54
C ARG A 104 2.17 -9.95 -16.45
N HIS A 105 1.59 -9.78 -15.27
CA HIS A 105 2.07 -8.89 -14.22
C HIS A 105 2.91 -9.59 -13.13
N GLY A 106 2.80 -10.92 -12.99
CA GLY A 106 3.30 -11.64 -11.82
C GLY A 106 2.41 -11.44 -10.60
N ASP A 107 2.94 -11.76 -9.42
CA ASP A 107 2.28 -11.45 -8.15
C ASP A 107 2.27 -9.94 -7.95
N GLY A 108 1.09 -9.37 -7.66
CA GLY A 108 0.97 -7.91 -7.52
C GLY A 108 -0.39 -7.44 -7.02
N VAL A 109 -0.47 -6.14 -6.77
CA VAL A 109 -1.70 -5.46 -6.37
C VAL A 109 -2.58 -5.26 -7.59
N TYR A 110 -3.81 -5.73 -7.50
CA TYR A 110 -4.81 -5.64 -8.56
C TYR A 110 -5.87 -4.57 -8.27
N ASP A 111 -6.27 -4.48 -6.99
CA ASP A 111 -7.33 -3.57 -6.58
C ASP A 111 -6.94 -2.90 -5.26
N VAL A 112 -7.06 -1.58 -5.25
CA VAL A 112 -6.92 -0.74 -4.06
C VAL A 112 -8.33 -0.32 -3.66
N ALA A 113 -9.00 -1.18 -2.91
CA ALA A 113 -10.39 -0.98 -2.53
C ALA A 113 -10.54 0.08 -1.43
N LEU A 114 -11.54 0.94 -1.60
CA LEU A 114 -11.84 2.08 -0.75
C LEU A 114 -13.20 1.91 -0.06
N GLU A 115 -13.26 2.13 1.23
CA GLU A 115 -14.51 2.28 1.95
C GLU A 115 -15.07 3.69 1.74
N VAL A 116 -16.33 3.76 1.31
CA VAL A 116 -17.05 5.00 1.03
C VAL A 116 -18.42 4.99 1.72
N THR A 117 -19.00 6.15 1.95
CA THR A 117 -20.33 6.25 2.59
C THR A 117 -21.49 6.19 1.60
N ASP A 118 -21.25 6.42 0.30
CA ASP A 118 -22.26 6.44 -0.75
C ASP A 118 -21.64 6.07 -2.09
N VAL A 119 -21.77 4.78 -2.47
CA VAL A 119 -21.20 4.23 -3.71
C VAL A 119 -21.83 4.87 -4.95
N ASP A 120 -23.15 5.10 -4.96
CA ASP A 120 -23.85 5.66 -6.12
C ASP A 120 -23.40 7.09 -6.40
N ARG A 121 -23.31 7.94 -5.35
CA ARG A 121 -22.81 9.30 -5.46
C ARG A 121 -21.36 9.34 -5.95
N CYS A 122 -20.49 8.47 -5.41
CA CYS A 122 -19.10 8.36 -5.85
C CYS A 122 -19.01 8.00 -7.34
N VAL A 123 -19.77 7.01 -7.81
CA VAL A 123 -19.73 6.57 -9.21
C VAL A 123 -20.34 7.60 -10.16
N GLU A 124 -21.43 8.26 -9.77
CA GLU A 124 -22.04 9.32 -10.58
C GLU A 124 -21.06 10.48 -10.77
N HIS A 125 -20.42 10.93 -9.67
CA HIS A 125 -19.39 11.96 -9.75
C HIS A 125 -18.20 11.52 -10.59
N ALA A 126 -17.64 10.34 -10.33
CA ALA A 126 -16.50 9.80 -11.07
C ALA A 126 -16.78 9.73 -12.59
N ARG A 127 -17.99 9.29 -12.96
CA ARG A 127 -18.44 9.22 -14.36
C ARG A 127 -18.55 10.61 -14.99
N SER A 128 -19.10 11.59 -14.26
CA SER A 128 -19.21 12.97 -14.77
C SER A 128 -17.85 13.60 -15.03
N GLU A 129 -16.82 13.19 -14.26
CA GLU A 129 -15.43 13.62 -14.42
C GLU A 129 -14.63 12.72 -15.39
N GLY A 130 -15.28 11.79 -16.09
CA GLY A 130 -14.69 11.00 -17.16
C GLY A 130 -14.00 9.71 -16.72
N ALA A 131 -14.17 9.27 -15.46
CA ALA A 131 -13.66 7.97 -15.02
C ALA A 131 -14.38 6.80 -15.74
N ARG A 132 -13.61 5.77 -16.05
CA ARG A 132 -14.15 4.54 -16.63
C ARG A 132 -14.71 3.64 -15.52
N VAL A 133 -16.02 3.48 -15.47
CA VAL A 133 -16.69 2.54 -14.58
C VAL A 133 -16.47 1.12 -15.12
N LEU A 134 -15.90 0.24 -14.30
CA LEU A 134 -15.65 -1.17 -14.62
C LEU A 134 -16.79 -2.07 -14.18
N VAL A 135 -17.37 -1.77 -13.02
CA VAL A 135 -18.51 -2.47 -12.44
C VAL A 135 -19.50 -1.43 -11.93
N GLU A 136 -20.72 -1.47 -12.42
CA GLU A 136 -21.80 -0.57 -12.00
C GLU A 136 -22.18 -0.80 -10.54
N PRO A 137 -22.72 0.23 -9.84
CA PRO A 137 -23.21 0.08 -8.48
C PRO A 137 -24.24 -1.04 -8.36
N HIS A 138 -23.98 -2.00 -7.50
CA HIS A 138 -24.88 -3.12 -7.25
C HIS A 138 -24.79 -3.59 -5.80
N ASP A 139 -25.83 -4.28 -5.36
CA ASP A 139 -25.87 -4.91 -4.06
C ASP A 139 -25.39 -6.35 -4.12
N VAL A 140 -24.56 -6.74 -3.15
CA VAL A 140 -24.22 -8.12 -2.85
C VAL A 140 -24.74 -8.43 -1.46
N ALA A 141 -25.46 -9.53 -1.28
CA ALA A 141 -26.16 -9.82 -0.03
C ALA A 141 -26.02 -11.29 0.39
N ASP A 142 -26.02 -11.52 1.69
CA ASP A 142 -26.16 -12.83 2.35
C ASP A 142 -26.94 -12.68 3.66
N GLU A 143 -26.90 -13.70 4.53
CA GLU A 143 -27.56 -13.69 5.83
C GLU A 143 -27.03 -12.65 6.81
N HIS A 144 -25.86 -12.03 6.53
CA HIS A 144 -25.24 -11.01 7.38
C HIS A 144 -25.58 -9.59 6.94
N GLY A 145 -26.31 -9.41 5.84
CA GLY A 145 -26.74 -8.10 5.36
C GLY A 145 -26.38 -7.83 3.90
N VAL A 146 -26.21 -6.57 3.58
CA VAL A 146 -25.97 -6.09 2.21
C VAL A 146 -24.72 -5.23 2.17
N VAL A 147 -23.90 -5.43 1.15
CA VAL A 147 -22.79 -4.55 0.77
C VAL A 147 -23.13 -3.89 -0.56
N ARG A 148 -23.12 -2.57 -0.62
CA ARG A 148 -23.18 -1.81 -1.87
C ARG A 148 -21.79 -1.65 -2.42
N THR A 149 -21.55 -1.98 -3.71
CA THR A 149 -20.22 -1.95 -4.31
C THR A 149 -20.25 -1.55 -5.78
N ALA A 150 -19.15 -0.96 -6.24
CA ALA A 150 -18.87 -0.64 -7.64
C ALA A 150 -17.37 -0.66 -7.88
N SER A 151 -16.90 -0.50 -9.12
CA SER A 151 -15.46 -0.41 -9.39
C SER A 151 -15.18 0.56 -10.53
N ILE A 152 -14.16 1.39 -10.35
CA ILE A 152 -13.64 2.32 -11.36
C ILE A 152 -12.20 1.97 -11.71
N ALA A 153 -11.79 2.27 -12.94
CA ALA A 153 -10.43 2.08 -13.40
C ALA A 153 -9.51 3.17 -12.85
N ALA A 154 -8.28 2.79 -12.52
CA ALA A 154 -7.16 3.67 -12.25
C ALA A 154 -6.04 3.41 -13.27
N TYR A 155 -4.79 3.69 -12.93
CA TYR A 155 -3.64 3.51 -13.81
C TYR A 155 -3.41 2.03 -14.18
N GLY A 156 -3.08 1.77 -15.43
CA GLY A 156 -2.85 0.41 -15.96
C GLY A 156 -4.07 -0.49 -15.85
N GLU A 157 -3.90 -1.65 -15.22
CA GLU A 157 -4.99 -2.58 -14.89
C GLU A 157 -5.43 -2.45 -13.41
N THR A 158 -4.85 -1.52 -12.65
CA THR A 158 -5.27 -1.21 -11.28
C THR A 158 -6.68 -0.63 -11.28
N ARG A 159 -7.44 -0.92 -10.24
CA ARG A 159 -8.79 -0.40 -10.03
C ARG A 159 -8.98 0.06 -8.59
N HIS A 160 -10.03 0.83 -8.39
CA HIS A 160 -10.59 1.13 -7.08
C HIS A 160 -11.98 0.54 -6.99
N THR A 161 -12.13 -0.50 -6.18
CA THR A 161 -13.44 -0.98 -5.77
C THR A 161 -13.93 -0.13 -4.60
N LEU A 162 -15.14 0.40 -4.75
CA LEU A 162 -15.82 1.22 -3.76
C LEU A 162 -16.76 0.32 -2.97
N VAL A 163 -16.71 0.41 -1.64
CA VAL A 163 -17.43 -0.50 -0.76
C VAL A 163 -18.14 0.29 0.34
N ASP A 164 -19.45 0.18 0.41
CA ASP A 164 -20.24 0.60 1.56
C ASP A 164 -20.67 -0.65 2.35
N ARG A 165 -20.16 -0.74 3.59
CA ARG A 165 -20.41 -1.85 4.52
C ARG A 165 -21.37 -1.49 5.63
N SER A 166 -21.98 -0.32 5.60
CA SER A 166 -22.82 0.20 6.70
C SER A 166 -23.95 -0.74 7.10
N HIS A 167 -24.38 -1.59 6.17
CA HIS A 167 -25.47 -2.56 6.36
C HIS A 167 -25.00 -4.02 6.33
N TYR A 168 -23.73 -4.28 6.67
CA TYR A 168 -23.16 -5.61 6.64
C TYR A 168 -22.37 -5.94 7.91
N THR A 169 -22.66 -7.10 8.51
CA THR A 169 -22.02 -7.59 9.75
C THR A 169 -21.22 -8.87 9.57
N GLY A 170 -21.08 -9.34 8.33
CA GLY A 170 -20.33 -10.55 8.01
C GLY A 170 -18.82 -10.36 8.03
N PRO A 171 -18.05 -11.43 7.80
CA PRO A 171 -16.60 -11.42 8.01
C PRO A 171 -15.84 -10.54 7.03
N TYR A 172 -16.29 -10.43 5.78
CA TYR A 172 -15.66 -9.57 4.76
C TYR A 172 -16.67 -9.09 3.72
N LEU A 173 -17.05 -9.93 2.79
CA LEU A 173 -18.07 -9.68 1.76
C LEU A 173 -19.01 -10.87 1.69
N PRO A 174 -20.24 -10.71 1.20
CA PRO A 174 -21.11 -11.84 0.87
C PRO A 174 -20.40 -12.88 0.01
N GLY A 175 -20.58 -14.16 0.35
CA GLY A 175 -19.88 -15.29 -0.30
C GLY A 175 -18.52 -15.64 0.33
N TYR A 176 -18.06 -14.89 1.33
CA TYR A 176 -16.93 -15.26 2.17
C TYR A 176 -17.42 -15.88 3.47
N VAL A 177 -16.72 -16.88 3.95
CA VAL A 177 -16.99 -17.50 5.26
C VAL A 177 -15.90 -17.12 6.25
N ALA A 178 -16.28 -16.87 7.50
CA ALA A 178 -15.31 -16.64 8.57
C ALA A 178 -14.40 -17.86 8.69
N ARG A 179 -13.10 -17.63 8.73
CA ARG A 179 -12.11 -18.70 8.84
C ARG A 179 -10.97 -18.27 9.74
N SER A 180 -10.80 -18.98 10.84
CA SER A 180 -9.62 -18.87 11.68
C SER A 180 -8.70 -20.05 11.41
N SER A 181 -7.41 -19.89 11.69
CA SER A 181 -6.47 -20.99 11.59
C SER A 181 -5.83 -21.27 12.94
N ALA A 182 -5.72 -22.55 13.27
CA ALA A 182 -4.99 -23.02 14.45
C ALA A 182 -3.46 -22.89 14.33
N LEU A 183 -2.94 -22.65 13.12
CA LEU A 183 -1.53 -22.29 12.93
C LEU A 183 -1.34 -20.90 13.52
N GLY A 184 -0.55 -20.82 14.60
CA GLY A 184 -0.23 -19.57 15.25
C GLY A 184 0.30 -18.57 14.23
N THR A 185 -0.21 -17.36 14.29
CA THR A 185 0.40 -16.21 13.63
C THR A 185 1.53 -15.73 14.53
N GLY A 186 2.63 -15.26 13.93
CA GLY A 186 3.60 -14.47 14.66
C GLY A 186 2.95 -13.23 15.27
N PRO A 187 3.64 -12.47 16.14
CA PRO A 187 3.12 -11.19 16.60
C PRO A 187 2.91 -10.26 15.41
N GLN A 188 1.81 -9.53 15.41
CA GLN A 188 1.52 -8.51 14.39
C GLN A 188 2.64 -7.47 14.37
N VAL A 189 3.21 -7.23 13.20
CA VAL A 189 4.31 -6.28 13.00
C VAL A 189 3.85 -4.96 12.39
N VAL A 190 2.66 -4.95 11.76
CA VAL A 190 2.07 -3.79 11.09
C VAL A 190 0.67 -3.53 11.61
N GLN A 191 0.25 -2.28 11.65
CA GLN A 191 -1.00 -1.88 12.30
C GLN A 191 -1.96 -1.18 11.34
N ALA A 192 -1.45 -0.46 10.34
CA ALA A 192 -2.27 0.25 9.37
C ALA A 192 -1.56 0.37 8.01
N LEU A 193 -2.30 0.67 6.96
CA LEU A 193 -1.79 1.07 5.66
C LEU A 193 -1.67 2.60 5.64
N ASP A 194 -0.45 3.11 5.51
CA ASP A 194 -0.18 4.55 5.46
C ASP A 194 -0.45 5.10 4.05
N HIS A 195 0.21 4.52 3.03
CA HIS A 195 0.04 4.94 1.65
C HIS A 195 0.28 3.80 0.66
N VAL A 196 -0.18 4.01 -0.58
CA VAL A 196 0.01 3.11 -1.73
C VAL A 196 0.64 3.88 -2.87
N VAL A 197 1.80 3.47 -3.33
CA VAL A 197 2.52 4.16 -4.39
C VAL A 197 2.23 3.53 -5.75
N GLY A 198 1.79 4.36 -6.70
CA GLY A 198 1.58 3.99 -8.08
C GLY A 198 2.75 4.44 -8.98
N ASN A 199 3.23 3.54 -9.83
CA ASN A 199 4.15 3.87 -10.91
C ASN A 199 3.39 3.99 -12.22
N VAL A 200 3.64 5.07 -12.96
CA VAL A 200 3.03 5.35 -14.24
C VAL A 200 4.10 5.63 -15.30
N GLU A 201 3.71 5.64 -16.58
CA GLU A 201 4.62 5.89 -17.69
C GLU A 201 5.12 7.32 -17.69
N LEU A 202 6.26 7.54 -18.34
CA LEU A 202 6.84 8.87 -18.55
C LEU A 202 5.82 9.83 -19.17
N GLY A 203 5.65 11.00 -18.55
CA GLY A 203 4.71 12.05 -18.97
C GLY A 203 3.25 11.75 -18.60
N LYS A 204 2.98 10.77 -17.75
CA LYS A 204 1.63 10.40 -17.32
C LYS A 204 1.30 10.74 -15.86
N MET A 205 2.27 11.16 -15.07
CA MET A 205 2.05 11.49 -13.66
C MET A 205 1.00 12.59 -13.49
N ASP A 206 1.12 13.68 -14.22
CA ASP A 206 0.18 14.80 -14.12
C ASP A 206 -1.25 14.42 -14.55
N GLU A 207 -1.40 13.53 -15.54
CA GLU A 207 -2.70 13.00 -15.96
C GLU A 207 -3.38 12.23 -14.82
N TRP A 208 -2.61 11.42 -14.09
CA TRP A 208 -3.14 10.64 -12.97
C TRP A 208 -3.34 11.48 -11.70
N VAL A 209 -2.48 12.47 -11.44
CA VAL A 209 -2.72 13.46 -10.39
C VAL A 209 -4.04 14.20 -10.64
N ASP A 210 -4.24 14.70 -11.88
CA ASP A 210 -5.47 15.36 -12.28
C ASP A 210 -6.71 14.44 -12.20
N PHE A 211 -6.54 13.13 -12.51
CA PHE A 211 -7.58 12.13 -12.28
C PHE A 211 -8.01 12.10 -10.81
N TYR A 212 -7.08 11.98 -9.86
CA TYR A 212 -7.43 11.94 -8.43
C TYR A 212 -8.04 13.25 -7.93
N HIS A 213 -7.58 14.39 -8.45
CA HIS A 213 -8.19 15.69 -8.14
C HIS A 213 -9.65 15.76 -8.60
N ARG A 214 -9.91 15.50 -9.87
CA ARG A 214 -11.25 15.64 -10.44
C ARG A 214 -12.19 14.53 -10.01
N VAL A 215 -11.73 13.27 -10.08
CA VAL A 215 -12.60 12.11 -9.86
C VAL A 215 -12.84 11.86 -8.38
N MET A 216 -11.83 12.06 -7.53
CA MET A 216 -11.94 11.74 -6.10
C MET A 216 -11.92 12.97 -5.18
N GLY A 217 -11.73 14.18 -5.74
CA GLY A 217 -11.65 15.40 -4.94
C GLY A 217 -10.41 15.44 -4.05
N PHE A 218 -9.37 14.64 -4.35
CA PHE A 218 -8.12 14.66 -3.59
C PHE A 218 -7.35 15.95 -3.86
N THR A 219 -6.43 16.28 -2.97
CA THR A 219 -5.59 17.47 -3.06
C THR A 219 -4.12 17.10 -3.04
N ASP A 220 -3.27 18.02 -3.53
CA ASP A 220 -1.81 17.84 -3.45
C ASP A 220 -1.36 17.89 -1.99
N LEU A 221 -0.59 16.90 -1.59
CA LEU A 221 0.02 16.82 -0.26
C LEU A 221 1.53 17.08 -0.32
N ALA A 222 2.21 16.61 -1.36
CA ALA A 222 3.63 16.83 -1.57
C ALA A 222 4.01 16.71 -3.05
N GLU A 223 5.07 17.39 -3.44
CA GLU A 223 5.66 17.30 -4.78
C GLU A 223 7.18 17.20 -4.69
N PHE A 224 7.75 16.28 -5.45
CA PHE A 224 9.18 16.02 -5.51
C PHE A 224 9.60 15.97 -6.98
N VAL A 225 10.31 16.98 -7.44
CA VAL A 225 10.71 17.15 -8.84
C VAL A 225 12.17 17.57 -8.99
N GLY A 226 12.77 17.25 -10.12
CA GLY A 226 14.12 17.66 -10.47
C GLY A 226 15.18 17.12 -9.53
N ASP A 227 16.04 18.03 -9.01
CA ASP A 227 17.19 17.65 -8.17
C ASP A 227 16.82 17.08 -6.80
N ASP A 228 15.56 17.18 -6.40
CA ASP A 228 15.08 16.59 -5.14
C ASP A 228 15.20 15.06 -5.11
N ILE A 229 15.06 14.43 -6.31
CA ILE A 229 15.03 12.96 -6.45
C ILE A 229 15.89 12.53 -7.66
N ALA A 230 17.16 12.84 -7.61
CA ALA A 230 18.11 12.44 -8.64
C ALA A 230 19.41 11.93 -8.01
N THR A 231 19.99 10.91 -8.65
CA THR A 231 21.39 10.50 -8.43
C THR A 231 22.22 10.87 -9.66
N GLU A 232 23.51 10.50 -9.67
CA GLU A 232 24.33 10.64 -10.86
C GLU A 232 23.79 9.81 -12.06
N TYR A 233 23.05 8.75 -11.79
CA TYR A 233 22.66 7.74 -12.80
C TYR A 233 21.19 7.80 -13.18
N SER A 234 20.29 7.91 -12.22
CA SER A 234 18.86 7.87 -12.45
C SER A 234 18.11 8.99 -11.73
N ALA A 235 16.89 9.26 -12.18
CA ALA A 235 15.98 10.22 -11.57
C ALA A 235 14.54 9.72 -11.70
N LEU A 236 13.66 10.24 -10.85
CA LEU A 236 12.21 10.10 -10.99
C LEU A 236 11.53 11.41 -10.62
N MET A 237 10.25 11.51 -10.90
CA MET A 237 9.36 12.56 -10.40
C MET A 237 8.25 11.89 -9.60
N SER A 238 7.83 12.54 -8.51
CA SER A 238 6.78 12.05 -7.64
C SER A 238 5.87 13.19 -7.19
N LYS A 239 4.56 12.95 -7.25
CA LYS A 239 3.54 13.82 -6.67
C LYS A 239 2.65 12.99 -5.76
N VAL A 240 2.27 13.55 -4.63
CA VAL A 240 1.43 12.87 -3.66
C VAL A 240 0.07 13.55 -3.61
N VAL A 241 -0.97 12.79 -3.90
CA VAL A 241 -2.37 13.21 -3.69
C VAL A 241 -2.95 12.53 -2.46
N ALA A 242 -3.83 13.24 -1.76
CA ALA A 242 -4.47 12.72 -0.55
C ALA A 242 -5.94 13.11 -0.45
N SER A 243 -6.72 12.26 0.23
CA SER A 243 -8.08 12.61 0.68
C SER A 243 -8.03 13.76 1.69
N GLY A 244 -9.13 14.51 1.83
CA GLY A 244 -9.18 15.68 2.68
C GLY A 244 -8.72 15.45 4.13
N ASN A 245 -8.96 14.27 4.67
CA ASN A 245 -8.50 13.86 6.00
C ASN A 245 -7.09 13.23 6.03
N HIS A 246 -6.40 13.15 4.90
CA HIS A 246 -5.10 12.48 4.74
C HIS A 246 -5.07 10.98 5.10
N ARG A 247 -6.23 10.32 5.18
CA ARG A 247 -6.28 8.90 5.45
C ARG A 247 -5.88 8.06 4.24
N ILE A 248 -6.22 8.54 3.04
CA ILE A 248 -5.77 7.96 1.79
C ILE A 248 -4.69 8.86 1.22
N LYS A 249 -3.51 8.30 0.97
CA LYS A 249 -2.37 8.99 0.38
C LYS A 249 -1.85 8.13 -0.76
N ILE A 250 -1.73 8.73 -1.94
CA ILE A 250 -1.29 8.03 -3.16
C ILE A 250 -0.16 8.83 -3.80
N PRO A 251 1.10 8.51 -3.49
CA PRO A 251 2.22 8.96 -4.29
C PRO A 251 2.15 8.34 -5.69
N LEU A 252 2.36 9.17 -6.71
CA LEU A 252 2.43 8.78 -8.11
C LEU A 252 3.82 9.10 -8.63
N ASN A 253 4.50 8.08 -9.15
CA ASN A 253 5.85 8.21 -9.66
C ASN A 253 5.88 8.00 -11.16
N GLU A 254 6.68 8.80 -11.86
CA GLU A 254 7.05 8.52 -13.24
C GLU A 254 8.58 8.53 -13.40
N PRO A 255 9.12 7.85 -14.44
CA PRO A 255 10.54 7.93 -14.73
C PRO A 255 10.93 9.39 -15.07
N ALA A 256 12.17 9.76 -14.78
CA ALA A 256 12.76 10.96 -15.32
C ALA A 256 13.94 10.62 -16.21
N VAL A 257 14.28 11.52 -17.14
CA VAL A 257 15.40 11.30 -18.04
C VAL A 257 16.71 11.30 -17.25
N GLY A 258 17.34 10.13 -17.16
CA GLY A 258 18.62 9.89 -16.49
C GLY A 258 19.67 9.32 -17.46
N ARG A 259 20.88 9.08 -16.96
CA ARG A 259 21.95 8.41 -17.72
C ARG A 259 21.72 6.90 -17.83
N LYS A 260 21.03 6.32 -16.86
CA LYS A 260 20.67 4.90 -16.79
C LYS A 260 19.17 4.76 -16.51
N ARG A 261 18.67 3.55 -16.62
CA ARG A 261 17.27 3.22 -16.34
C ARG A 261 16.94 3.44 -14.87
N SER A 262 15.82 4.12 -14.62
CA SER A 262 15.33 4.31 -13.26
C SER A 262 14.69 3.03 -12.71
N GLN A 263 14.51 2.99 -11.39
CA GLN A 263 13.71 1.95 -10.74
C GLN A 263 12.25 1.89 -11.24
N ILE A 264 11.72 3.03 -11.69
CA ILE A 264 10.35 3.09 -12.24
C ILE A 264 10.31 2.42 -13.61
N ASP A 265 11.34 2.64 -14.46
CA ASP A 265 11.46 1.94 -15.75
C ASP A 265 11.60 0.41 -15.56
N GLU A 266 12.38 -0.03 -14.55
CA GLU A 266 12.50 -1.46 -14.21
C GLU A 266 11.12 -2.02 -13.80
N PHE A 267 10.39 -1.32 -12.92
CA PHE A 267 9.05 -1.75 -12.52
C PHE A 267 8.11 -1.86 -13.74
N LEU A 268 8.01 -0.82 -14.56
CA LEU A 268 7.11 -0.79 -15.72
C LEU A 268 7.40 -1.91 -16.71
N GLU A 269 8.68 -2.27 -16.91
CA GLU A 269 9.06 -3.38 -17.77
C GLU A 269 8.66 -4.73 -17.18
N PHE A 270 9.05 -5.02 -15.93
CA PHE A 270 8.81 -6.31 -15.31
C PHE A 270 7.35 -6.53 -14.91
N TYR A 271 6.63 -5.47 -14.55
CA TYR A 271 5.20 -5.51 -14.30
C TYR A 271 4.38 -5.47 -15.61
N CYS A 272 5.01 -5.14 -16.74
CA CYS A 272 4.36 -4.97 -18.04
C CYS A 272 3.30 -3.85 -18.06
N GLY A 273 3.62 -2.70 -17.48
CA GLY A 273 2.76 -1.51 -17.44
C GLY A 273 2.69 -0.82 -16.08
N PRO A 274 1.83 0.20 -15.94
CA PRO A 274 1.58 0.87 -14.67
C PRO A 274 0.98 -0.06 -13.62
N GLY A 275 1.29 0.23 -12.35
CA GLY A 275 0.78 -0.56 -11.23
C GLY A 275 1.25 -0.03 -9.88
N SER A 276 0.82 -0.68 -8.80
CA SER A 276 1.24 -0.32 -7.44
C SER A 276 2.64 -0.87 -7.17
N GLN A 277 3.59 0.05 -6.90
CA GLN A 277 4.99 -0.29 -6.66
C GLN A 277 5.23 -0.75 -5.23
N HIS A 278 4.74 0.01 -4.25
CA HIS A 278 4.90 -0.37 -2.86
C HIS A 278 3.73 0.04 -1.98
N LEU A 279 3.63 -0.65 -0.86
CA LEU A 279 2.69 -0.36 0.21
C LEU A 279 3.48 0.04 1.44
N ALA A 280 3.19 1.23 1.98
CA ALA A 280 3.76 1.66 3.25
C ALA A 280 2.89 1.18 4.40
N LEU A 281 3.47 0.35 5.23
CA LEU A 281 2.83 -0.30 6.36
C LEU A 281 3.26 0.39 7.66
N ALA A 282 2.31 1.00 8.34
CA ALA A 282 2.57 1.73 9.57
C ALA A 282 2.71 0.80 10.77
N THR A 283 3.68 1.12 11.61
CA THR A 283 3.95 0.44 12.89
C THR A 283 4.28 1.46 13.97
N SER A 284 4.01 1.13 15.23
CA SER A 284 4.42 1.91 16.40
C SER A 284 5.75 1.44 17.03
N ASP A 285 6.35 0.38 16.47
CA ASP A 285 7.63 -0.20 16.90
C ASP A 285 8.42 -0.71 15.68
N ILE A 286 9.01 0.23 14.93
CA ILE A 286 9.76 -0.11 13.71
C ILE A 286 11.00 -0.96 14.00
N LEU A 287 11.65 -0.76 15.17
CA LEU A 287 12.82 -1.54 15.55
C LEU A 287 12.45 -3.02 15.74
N GLY A 288 11.42 -3.28 16.53
CA GLY A 288 10.93 -4.63 16.76
C GLY A 288 10.33 -5.25 15.50
N ALA A 289 9.67 -4.47 14.64
CA ALA A 289 9.15 -4.93 13.36
C ALA A 289 10.28 -5.38 12.42
N VAL A 290 11.34 -4.57 12.27
CA VAL A 290 12.50 -4.91 11.43
C VAL A 290 13.22 -6.17 11.95
N ASP A 291 13.47 -6.25 13.27
CA ASP A 291 14.13 -7.41 13.85
C ASP A 291 13.34 -8.70 13.56
N ARG A 292 12.03 -8.70 13.81
CA ARG A 292 11.16 -9.87 13.56
C ARG A 292 11.05 -10.25 12.09
N LEU A 293 10.91 -9.27 11.19
CA LEU A 293 10.85 -9.54 9.76
C LEU A 293 12.17 -10.07 9.23
N THR A 294 13.30 -9.56 9.73
CA THR A 294 14.64 -10.07 9.39
C THR A 294 14.82 -11.52 9.88
N GLU A 295 14.41 -11.83 11.12
CA GLU A 295 14.41 -13.20 11.66
C GLU A 295 13.53 -14.15 10.84
N ALA A 296 12.42 -13.64 10.30
CA ALA A 296 11.53 -14.38 9.42
C ALA A 296 12.05 -14.51 7.97
N GLY A 297 13.22 -13.93 7.65
CA GLY A 297 13.88 -14.03 6.35
C GLY A 297 13.53 -12.91 5.35
N VAL A 298 12.87 -11.83 5.78
CA VAL A 298 12.66 -10.66 4.93
C VAL A 298 13.97 -9.91 4.75
N GLU A 299 14.32 -9.63 3.51
CA GLU A 299 15.48 -8.81 3.18
C GLU A 299 15.09 -7.34 2.99
N PHE A 300 15.83 -6.45 3.63
CA PHE A 300 15.69 -5.01 3.47
C PHE A 300 16.75 -4.43 2.53
N LEU A 301 16.46 -3.27 1.95
CA LEU A 301 17.45 -2.48 1.21
C LEU A 301 18.50 -1.95 2.19
N ALA A 302 19.77 -2.07 1.83
CA ALA A 302 20.88 -1.67 2.69
C ALA A 302 21.13 -0.15 2.59
N THR A 303 20.92 0.57 3.68
CA THR A 303 21.31 1.98 3.79
C THR A 303 22.83 2.09 3.98
N PRO A 304 23.53 2.97 3.23
CA PRO A 304 24.97 3.19 3.39
C PRO A 304 25.32 3.74 4.77
N ALA A 305 26.41 3.30 5.38
CA ALA A 305 26.89 3.85 6.66
C ALA A 305 27.14 5.37 6.59
N SER A 306 27.59 5.87 5.44
CA SER A 306 27.79 7.30 5.19
C SER A 306 26.54 8.18 5.41
N TYR A 307 25.34 7.57 5.31
CA TYR A 307 24.10 8.27 5.62
C TYR A 307 24.04 8.66 7.12
N TYR A 308 24.39 7.74 8.02
CA TYR A 308 24.35 7.97 9.48
C TYR A 308 25.54 8.79 9.99
N GLU A 309 26.64 8.79 9.25
CA GLU A 309 27.84 9.57 9.55
C GLU A 309 27.73 11.03 9.12
N ASP A 310 26.72 11.39 8.31
CA ASP A 310 26.54 12.75 7.79
C ASP A 310 26.18 13.72 8.94
N PRO A 311 27.04 14.73 9.22
CA PRO A 311 26.75 15.72 10.26
C PRO A 311 25.48 16.56 9.95
N GLN A 312 25.12 16.73 8.68
CA GLN A 312 23.91 17.45 8.29
C GLN A 312 22.64 16.67 8.62
N LEU A 313 22.67 15.34 8.51
CA LEU A 313 21.58 14.48 8.97
C LEU A 313 21.32 14.73 10.46
N ARG A 314 22.33 14.60 11.29
CA ARG A 314 22.20 14.79 12.76
C ARG A 314 21.68 16.18 13.13
N ALA A 315 22.12 17.21 12.43
CA ALA A 315 21.63 18.58 12.63
C ALA A 315 20.16 18.74 12.22
N ARG A 316 19.74 18.09 11.13
CA ARG A 316 18.37 18.17 10.59
C ARG A 316 17.36 17.42 11.45
N ILE A 317 17.68 16.18 11.87
CA ILE A 317 16.74 15.34 12.60
C ILE A 317 16.51 15.77 14.04
N GLY A 318 17.47 16.51 14.67
CA GLY A 318 17.38 16.94 16.07
C GLY A 318 17.22 15.75 17.04
N GLU A 319 16.37 15.92 18.06
CA GLU A 319 16.09 14.85 19.01
C GLU A 319 15.08 13.86 18.41
N VAL A 320 15.45 12.58 18.42
CA VAL A 320 14.60 11.44 18.06
C VAL A 320 14.58 10.44 19.20
N ARG A 321 13.47 9.70 19.36
CA ARG A 321 13.28 8.74 20.45
C ARG A 321 14.32 7.63 20.47
N VAL A 322 14.83 7.25 19.32
CA VAL A 322 15.74 6.13 19.13
C VAL A 322 17.16 6.64 18.87
N PRO A 323 18.19 6.10 19.55
CA PRO A 323 19.58 6.40 19.22
C PRO A 323 19.90 6.10 17.75
N ILE A 324 20.67 6.97 17.09
CA ILE A 324 21.00 6.81 15.67
C ILE A 324 21.75 5.51 15.39
N GLU A 325 22.51 5.02 16.35
CA GLU A 325 23.26 3.77 16.28
C GLU A 325 22.33 2.54 16.18
N GLU A 326 21.12 2.63 16.76
CA GLU A 326 20.09 1.59 16.66
C GLU A 326 19.40 1.64 15.30
N LEU A 327 19.27 2.83 14.71
CA LEU A 327 18.77 3.01 13.35
C LEU A 327 19.77 2.48 12.32
N GLU A 328 21.05 2.84 12.48
CA GLU A 328 22.16 2.37 11.63
C GLU A 328 22.28 0.85 11.62
N ARG A 329 22.23 0.22 12.79
CA ARG A 329 22.33 -1.24 12.93
C ARG A 329 21.28 -1.99 12.09
N ARG A 330 20.11 -1.39 11.88
CA ARG A 330 18.99 -1.97 11.14
C ARG A 330 18.80 -1.40 9.75
N GLY A 331 19.54 -0.36 9.38
CA GLY A 331 19.39 0.33 8.11
C GLY A 331 18.16 1.24 8.02
N ILE A 332 17.60 1.65 9.18
CA ILE A 332 16.41 2.49 9.25
C ILE A 332 16.75 3.95 8.96
N LEU A 333 16.05 4.53 7.98
CA LEU A 333 16.16 5.94 7.63
C LEU A 333 15.33 6.80 8.58
N VAL A 334 15.77 8.05 8.79
CA VAL A 334 15.07 9.04 9.62
C VAL A 334 14.99 10.39 8.89
N ASP A 335 13.82 11.01 8.89
CA ASP A 335 13.65 12.37 8.37
C ASP A 335 12.77 13.19 9.30
N ARG A 336 12.84 14.51 9.20
CA ARG A 336 12.09 15.46 10.00
C ARG A 336 11.47 16.54 9.11
N ASP A 337 10.22 16.86 9.38
CA ASP A 337 9.50 18.01 8.85
C ASP A 337 9.12 19.01 9.97
N GLU A 338 8.23 19.95 9.65
CA GLU A 338 7.78 20.98 10.60
C GLU A 338 6.93 20.40 11.74
N ASP A 339 6.22 19.28 11.48
CA ASP A 339 5.27 18.68 12.41
C ASP A 339 5.91 17.60 13.30
N GLY A 340 7.05 17.03 12.88
CA GLY A 340 7.68 15.98 13.65
C GLY A 340 8.78 15.25 12.91
N TYR A 341 8.93 13.93 13.17
CA TYR A 341 9.86 13.09 12.44
C TYR A 341 9.20 11.75 12.08
N LEU A 342 9.78 11.06 11.11
CA LEU A 342 9.41 9.71 10.71
C LEU A 342 10.64 8.81 10.62
N LEU A 343 10.39 7.53 10.82
CA LEU A 343 11.36 6.45 10.61
C LEU A 343 10.81 5.58 9.47
N GLN A 344 11.67 5.15 8.55
CA GLN A 344 11.27 4.31 7.42
C GLN A 344 12.36 3.37 6.96
N ILE A 345 11.95 2.22 6.42
CA ILE A 345 12.85 1.25 5.79
C ILE A 345 12.06 0.48 4.72
N PHE A 346 12.77 0.03 3.70
CA PHE A 346 12.16 -0.61 2.53
C PHE A 346 12.67 -2.04 2.38
N THR A 347 11.75 -2.97 2.11
CA THR A 347 12.15 -4.35 1.76
C THR A 347 12.72 -4.39 0.34
N LYS A 348 13.47 -5.44 0.04
CA LYS A 348 13.65 -5.81 -1.35
C LYS A 348 12.30 -6.27 -1.95
N PRO A 349 12.18 -6.36 -3.29
CA PRO A 349 10.99 -6.93 -3.90
C PRO A 349 10.60 -8.27 -3.27
N ILE A 350 9.31 -8.43 -2.98
CA ILE A 350 8.79 -9.60 -2.25
C ILE A 350 8.45 -10.79 -3.16
N GLY A 351 8.36 -10.57 -4.47
CA GLY A 351 8.10 -11.60 -5.47
C GLY A 351 9.33 -11.93 -6.31
N ASP A 352 9.17 -12.86 -7.25
CA ASP A 352 10.23 -13.27 -8.18
C ASP A 352 10.61 -12.14 -9.16
N ARG A 353 9.67 -11.26 -9.49
CA ARG A 353 9.93 -10.08 -10.31
C ARG A 353 10.32 -8.88 -9.44
N PRO A 354 11.21 -8.00 -9.90
CA PRO A 354 11.60 -6.79 -9.18
C PRO A 354 10.49 -5.71 -9.29
N THR A 355 9.32 -6.00 -8.74
CA THR A 355 8.13 -5.15 -8.82
C THR A 355 7.70 -4.67 -7.46
N VAL A 356 6.81 -5.39 -6.77
CA VAL A 356 6.22 -4.93 -5.52
C VAL A 356 7.14 -5.15 -4.32
N PHE A 357 7.24 -4.15 -3.45
CA PHE A 357 7.92 -4.22 -2.16
C PHE A 357 7.12 -3.52 -1.05
N PHE A 358 7.58 -3.63 0.19
CA PHE A 358 6.98 -2.94 1.32
C PHE A 358 7.90 -1.85 1.87
N GLU A 359 7.29 -0.80 2.37
CA GLU A 359 7.88 0.15 3.29
C GLU A 359 7.33 -0.12 4.70
N LEU A 360 8.17 -0.09 5.71
CA LEU A 360 7.75 0.10 7.09
C LEU A 360 7.92 1.56 7.45
N ILE A 361 6.90 2.16 8.06
CA ILE A 361 6.91 3.56 8.48
C ILE A 361 6.42 3.69 9.91
N GLU A 362 7.15 4.49 10.71
CA GLU A 362 6.75 4.93 12.05
C GLU A 362 6.75 6.46 12.09
N ARG A 363 5.59 7.06 12.34
CA ARG A 363 5.42 8.52 12.41
C ARG A 363 5.40 9.02 13.85
N HIS A 364 6.09 10.12 14.07
CA HIS A 364 6.11 10.88 15.32
C HIS A 364 5.73 12.34 15.02
N GLY A 365 4.47 12.56 14.64
CA GLY A 365 3.92 13.85 14.26
C GLY A 365 4.11 14.21 12.78
N SER A 366 5.16 13.74 12.13
CA SER A 366 5.47 14.06 10.73
C SER A 366 4.31 13.70 9.79
N LEU A 367 3.97 14.63 8.91
CA LEU A 367 3.01 14.45 7.82
C LEU A 367 3.70 14.20 6.47
N GLY A 368 5.02 14.33 6.40
CA GLY A 368 5.84 14.20 5.21
C GLY A 368 6.08 12.76 4.76
N PHE A 369 6.91 12.63 3.72
CA PHE A 369 7.26 11.36 3.06
C PHE A 369 8.77 11.07 3.09
N GLY A 370 9.53 11.72 3.97
CA GLY A 370 10.96 11.46 4.10
C GLY A 370 11.78 12.05 2.95
N LYS A 371 11.54 13.31 2.55
CA LYS A 371 12.28 14.00 1.48
C LYS A 371 13.79 13.89 1.66
N GLY A 372 14.27 14.04 2.90
CA GLY A 372 15.69 13.94 3.23
C GLY A 372 16.28 12.53 3.09
N ASN A 373 15.46 11.52 2.92
CA ASN A 373 15.87 10.11 2.78
C ASN A 373 15.96 9.64 1.33
N PHE A 374 15.40 10.39 0.37
CA PHE A 374 15.30 9.94 -1.03
C PHE A 374 16.64 9.58 -1.64
N GLN A 375 17.67 10.41 -1.43
CA GLN A 375 18.98 10.12 -1.99
C GLN A 375 19.56 8.78 -1.48
N ALA A 376 19.43 8.51 -0.17
CA ALA A 376 19.90 7.24 0.41
C ALA A 376 19.10 6.04 -0.10
N LEU A 377 17.78 6.18 -0.22
CA LEU A 377 16.89 5.16 -0.79
C LEU A 377 17.26 4.86 -2.24
N PHE A 378 17.45 5.89 -3.07
CA PHE A 378 17.82 5.73 -4.48
C PHE A 378 19.13 4.99 -4.65
N LEU A 379 20.17 5.39 -3.91
CA LEU A 379 21.47 4.70 -3.95
C LEU A 379 21.34 3.23 -3.52
N ALA A 380 20.46 2.91 -2.56
CA ALA A 380 20.22 1.54 -2.15
C ALA A 380 19.52 0.71 -3.24
N ILE A 381 18.53 1.29 -3.92
CA ILE A 381 17.81 0.65 -5.02
C ILE A 381 18.72 0.47 -6.24
N GLU A 382 19.49 1.47 -6.63
CA GLU A 382 20.46 1.38 -7.75
C GLU A 382 21.47 0.26 -7.54
N ARG A 383 22.01 0.09 -6.33
CA ARG A 383 22.89 -1.03 -5.98
C ARG A 383 22.20 -2.37 -6.15
N GLU A 384 20.94 -2.45 -5.79
CA GLU A 384 20.17 -3.69 -5.94
C GLU A 384 19.85 -3.98 -7.41
N GLN A 385 19.55 -2.96 -8.24
CA GLN A 385 19.41 -3.08 -9.69
C GLN A 385 20.73 -3.54 -10.34
N GLU A 386 21.86 -2.98 -9.93
CA GLU A 386 23.19 -3.37 -10.42
C GLU A 386 23.50 -4.84 -10.10
N ARG A 387 23.18 -5.30 -8.88
CA ARG A 387 23.34 -6.72 -8.50
C ARG A 387 22.50 -7.67 -9.35
N ARG A 388 21.35 -7.22 -9.82
CA ARG A 388 20.47 -7.98 -10.73
C ARG A 388 20.87 -7.82 -12.19
N GLY A 389 21.80 -6.92 -12.53
CA GLY A 389 22.21 -6.62 -13.91
C GLY A 389 21.20 -5.79 -14.70
N ASN A 390 20.34 -5.04 -14.02
CA ASN A 390 19.25 -4.24 -14.60
C ASN A 390 19.54 -2.73 -14.62
N LEU A 391 20.69 -2.28 -14.09
CA LEU A 391 21.09 -0.86 -14.05
C LEU A 391 21.98 -0.49 -15.23
#